data_9e4e6448d36f4cd13c5b160feefbc9ce
#
_entry.id   9e4e6448d36f4cd13c5b160feefbc9ce
#
_cell.length_a   1.000
_cell.length_b   1.000
_cell.length_c   1.000
_cell.angle_alpha   90.00
_cell.angle_beta   90.00
_cell.angle_gamma   90.00
#
_symmetry.space_group_name_H-M   'P 1'
#
loop_
_entity.id
_entity.type
_entity.pdbx_description
1 polymer ?
#
loop_
_entity_poly.entity_id
_entity_poly.type
_entity_poly.pdbx_seq_one_letter_code
_entity_poly.pdbx_strand_id
1 'polypeptide(L)'
;MKNKYHTLVLFLVFPLLTSVAAAQQKNTGINISAKEKQAQRIYRLQNELKWLNMEAIRLAYEDMKRLEGFDVVKYQPVLTELEQQVKQGFGDIHSGDEAVLANAEKAIANKRAILLANPLLDGDKVLTVRYKLGNRDRRAMAPDLGTQSNNWSNQESARRKGFDADIVELSNLRKDVQIRTVYKPANTSSIADLKLHWDGERAMFTQTMPDNRWNIFEVKLDGGDCKKLIDNPEPDLEFYDGTYLPDGRIIANSNIGYQGVPCVNGSDPVGNMVLYTPQNKNLRRLTFDQDANWNPVIMNNGRVMYTRWEYTDLTHYYTRIVMNMNPDGTEQKALYGSGSMFPNSTFDVQPLPGYGSAFVGIISGHHGVARSGRL
;
A
#
# COMPACT_ATOMS: atom_id res chain seq x y z
N MET A 1 -26.23 1.07 10.21
CA MET A 1 -25.05 1.76 10.78
C MET A 1 -24.17 2.17 9.62
N LYS A 2 -23.89 3.47 9.43
CA LYS A 2 -23.01 3.94 8.37
C LYS A 2 -21.59 3.50 8.72
N ASN A 3 -20.99 2.65 7.90
CA ASN A 3 -19.58 2.28 8.01
C ASN A 3 -18.73 3.56 7.99
N LYS A 4 -18.00 3.83 9.07
CA LYS A 4 -17.14 4.99 9.21
C LYS A 4 -15.81 4.86 8.45
N TYR A 5 -15.55 3.71 7.87
CA TYR A 5 -14.33 3.43 7.13
C TYR A 5 -14.70 2.80 5.79
N HIS A 6 -14.47 3.53 4.72
CA HIS A 6 -14.41 2.94 3.40
C HIS A 6 -13.01 2.41 3.18
N THR A 7 -12.89 1.22 2.63
CA THR A 7 -11.60 0.72 2.12
C THR A 7 -11.25 1.58 0.90
N LEU A 8 -10.79 2.79 1.16
CA LEU A 8 -10.25 3.64 0.11
C LEU A 8 -8.91 3.02 -0.27
N VAL A 9 -8.85 2.48 -1.46
CA VAL A 9 -7.63 1.90 -2.02
C VAL A 9 -6.53 2.97 -1.95
N LEU A 10 -5.45 2.67 -1.27
CA LEU A 10 -4.36 3.54 -0.80
C LEU A 10 -3.59 4.29 -1.91
N PHE A 11 -4.00 4.18 -3.17
CA PHE A 11 -3.24 4.61 -4.33
C PHE A 11 -3.32 6.11 -4.66
N LEU A 12 -4.29 6.83 -4.09
CA LEU A 12 -4.39 8.28 -4.23
C LEU A 12 -3.59 9.06 -3.16
N VAL A 13 -3.04 8.37 -2.18
CA VAL A 13 -2.42 9.00 -1.00
C VAL A 13 -0.92 9.26 -1.17
N PHE A 14 -0.25 8.69 -2.17
CA PHE A 14 1.20 8.87 -2.35
C PHE A 14 1.64 10.33 -2.50
N PRO A 15 0.94 11.22 -3.24
CA PRO A 15 1.27 12.65 -3.26
C PRO A 15 0.91 13.37 -1.95
N LEU A 16 -0.04 12.86 -1.17
CA LEU A 16 -0.43 13.45 0.12
C LEU A 16 0.62 13.18 1.22
N LEU A 17 1.21 11.99 1.22
CA LEU A 17 2.22 11.61 2.23
C LEU A 17 3.52 12.40 2.10
N THR A 18 3.90 12.85 0.91
CA THR A 18 5.08 13.71 0.74
C THR A 18 4.95 15.07 1.42
N SER A 19 3.72 15.58 1.56
CA SER A 19 3.46 16.85 2.25
C SER A 19 3.35 16.70 3.77
N VAL A 20 2.90 15.53 4.24
CA VAL A 20 2.89 15.21 5.68
C VAL A 20 4.32 15.06 6.20
N ALA A 21 5.22 14.45 5.42
CA ALA A 21 6.64 14.40 5.75
C ALA A 21 7.27 15.80 5.85
N ALA A 22 6.85 16.75 5.02
CA ALA A 22 7.32 18.14 5.09
C ALA A 22 6.82 18.91 6.32
N ALA A 23 5.63 18.59 6.83
CA ALA A 23 5.09 19.23 8.05
C ALA A 23 5.77 18.73 9.33
N GLN A 24 6.28 17.49 9.36
CA GLN A 24 6.99 16.91 10.51
C GLN A 24 8.49 17.26 10.56
N GLN A 25 9.07 17.84 9.52
CA GLN A 25 10.47 18.26 9.49
C GLN A 25 10.81 19.45 10.43
N LYS A 26 9.83 19.96 11.17
CA LYS A 26 10.04 21.09 12.10
C LYS A 26 10.89 20.77 13.34
N ASN A 27 11.33 19.52 13.57
CA ASN A 27 12.00 19.15 14.84
C ASN A 27 13.27 18.30 14.74
N THR A 28 13.91 18.22 13.60
CA THR A 28 15.26 17.67 13.54
C THR A 28 16.25 18.82 13.59
N GLY A 29 16.93 19.09 14.66
CA GLY A 29 17.85 20.21 14.88
C GLY A 29 19.02 20.38 13.87
N ILE A 30 18.81 19.99 12.61
CA ILE A 30 19.72 20.22 11.49
C ILE A 30 19.44 21.62 10.94
N ASN A 31 20.39 22.51 11.13
CA ASN A 31 20.33 23.87 10.62
C ASN A 31 20.59 23.86 9.10
N ILE A 32 19.52 23.72 8.31
CA ILE A 32 19.59 23.71 6.85
C ILE A 32 19.74 25.17 6.37
N SER A 33 20.78 25.46 5.57
CA SER A 33 21.02 26.77 5.01
C SER A 33 19.86 27.26 4.12
N ALA A 34 19.73 28.60 3.95
CA ALA A 34 18.71 29.16 3.06
C ALA A 34 18.83 28.65 1.63
N LYS A 35 20.06 28.46 1.14
CA LYS A 35 20.35 27.91 -0.19
C LYS A 35 19.85 26.46 -0.34
N GLU A 36 20.06 25.64 0.67
CA GLU A 36 19.57 24.24 0.67
C GLU A 36 18.04 24.17 0.75
N LYS A 37 17.41 25.06 1.53
CA LYS A 37 15.93 25.16 1.57
C LYS A 37 15.36 25.52 0.21
N GLN A 38 15.97 26.49 -0.48
CA GLN A 38 15.55 26.88 -1.83
C GLN A 38 15.76 25.74 -2.83
N ALA A 39 16.90 25.04 -2.79
CA ALA A 39 17.15 23.88 -3.65
C ALA A 39 16.14 22.75 -3.41
N GLN A 40 15.79 22.47 -2.16
CA GLN A 40 14.76 21.51 -1.81
C GLN A 40 13.36 21.94 -2.30
N ARG A 41 13.03 23.24 -2.20
CA ARG A 41 11.78 23.80 -2.72
C ARG A 41 11.68 23.62 -4.23
N ILE A 42 12.72 23.99 -4.96
CA ILE A 42 12.81 23.83 -6.42
C ILE A 42 12.65 22.35 -6.81
N TYR A 43 13.41 21.46 -6.20
CA TYR A 43 13.34 20.02 -6.46
C TYR A 43 11.94 19.44 -6.24
N ARG A 44 11.29 19.83 -5.14
CA ARG A 44 9.90 19.43 -4.83
C ARG A 44 8.94 19.91 -5.92
N LEU A 45 9.00 21.18 -6.28
CA LEU A 45 8.13 21.78 -7.29
C LEU A 45 8.27 21.11 -8.65
N GLN A 46 9.48 20.82 -9.08
CA GLN A 46 9.74 20.12 -10.32
C GLN A 46 9.10 18.72 -10.34
N ASN A 47 9.28 17.97 -9.26
CA ASN A 47 8.67 16.66 -9.16
C ASN A 47 7.14 16.71 -9.16
N GLU A 48 6.54 17.65 -8.44
CA GLU A 48 5.08 17.81 -8.39
C GLU A 48 4.50 18.22 -9.75
N LEU A 49 5.17 19.13 -10.46
CA LEU A 49 4.74 19.58 -11.80
C LEU A 49 4.91 18.51 -12.87
N LYS A 50 5.94 17.66 -12.76
CA LYS A 50 6.12 16.51 -13.66
C LYS A 50 4.91 15.57 -13.65
N TRP A 51 4.22 15.48 -12.53
CA TRP A 51 3.03 14.65 -12.34
C TRP A 51 1.72 15.44 -12.47
N LEU A 52 1.78 16.66 -13.00
CA LEU A 52 0.59 17.47 -13.25
C LEU A 52 0.00 17.09 -14.61
N ASN A 53 -0.95 16.19 -14.60
CA ASN A 53 -1.68 15.73 -15.79
C ASN A 53 -3.07 16.37 -15.83
N MET A 54 -3.27 17.38 -16.70
CA MET A 54 -4.54 18.10 -16.78
C MET A 54 -5.69 17.23 -17.27
N GLU A 55 -5.44 16.28 -18.17
CA GLU A 55 -6.47 15.36 -18.64
C GLU A 55 -7.03 14.50 -17.49
N ALA A 56 -6.13 13.91 -16.70
CA ALA A 56 -6.52 13.13 -15.54
C ALA A 56 -7.27 13.98 -14.50
N ILE A 57 -6.85 15.23 -14.28
CA ILE A 57 -7.53 16.14 -13.35
C ILE A 57 -8.94 16.50 -13.85
N ARG A 58 -9.11 16.74 -15.16
CA ARG A 58 -10.44 16.98 -15.75
C ARG A 58 -11.35 15.78 -15.61
N LEU A 59 -10.86 14.59 -15.93
CA LEU A 59 -11.63 13.35 -15.77
C LEU A 59 -12.08 13.17 -14.32
N ALA A 60 -11.17 13.33 -13.37
CA ALA A 60 -11.50 13.26 -11.95
C ALA A 60 -12.53 14.32 -11.54
N TYR A 61 -12.41 15.55 -12.03
CA TYR A 61 -13.38 16.62 -11.78
C TYR A 61 -14.76 16.28 -12.34
N GLU A 62 -14.85 15.80 -13.59
CA GLU A 62 -16.13 15.39 -14.21
C GLU A 62 -16.77 14.22 -13.49
N ASP A 63 -16.01 13.28 -12.96
CA ASP A 63 -16.53 12.19 -12.13
C ASP A 63 -17.06 12.71 -10.80
N MET A 64 -16.34 13.62 -10.15
CA MET A 64 -16.77 14.21 -8.88
C MET A 64 -18.04 15.06 -9.02
N LYS A 65 -18.26 15.70 -10.17
CA LYS A 65 -19.51 16.45 -10.45
C LYS A 65 -20.78 15.60 -10.33
N ARG A 66 -20.66 14.29 -10.49
CA ARG A 66 -21.78 13.33 -10.38
C ARG A 66 -22.05 12.91 -8.95
N LEU A 67 -21.17 13.26 -8.02
CA LEU A 67 -21.27 12.88 -6.62
C LEU A 67 -22.11 13.90 -5.85
N GLU A 68 -23.01 13.41 -5.02
CA GLU A 68 -23.74 14.25 -4.07
C GLU A 68 -22.76 14.95 -3.10
N GLY A 69 -22.94 16.26 -2.91
CA GLY A 69 -22.08 17.06 -2.04
C GLY A 69 -20.84 17.67 -2.71
N PHE A 70 -20.60 17.44 -4.00
CA PHE A 70 -19.52 18.13 -4.70
C PHE A 70 -19.89 19.57 -5.06
N ASP A 71 -19.10 20.54 -4.62
CA ASP A 71 -19.36 21.98 -4.83
C ASP A 71 -18.76 22.46 -6.16
N VAL A 72 -19.52 22.32 -7.24
CA VAL A 72 -19.13 22.76 -8.59
C VAL A 72 -18.85 24.27 -8.64
N VAL A 73 -19.67 25.08 -7.94
CA VAL A 73 -19.54 26.56 -7.98
C VAL A 73 -18.19 26.98 -7.39
N LYS A 74 -17.77 26.34 -6.34
CA LYS A 74 -16.48 26.60 -5.68
C LYS A 74 -15.28 26.13 -6.50
N TYR A 75 -15.35 24.94 -7.10
CA TYR A 75 -14.17 24.33 -7.70
C TYR A 75 -14.01 24.53 -9.21
N GLN A 76 -15.07 24.96 -9.94
CA GLN A 76 -14.94 25.29 -11.36
C GLN A 76 -13.96 26.45 -11.63
N PRO A 77 -13.98 27.56 -10.87
CA PRO A 77 -12.98 28.61 -11.04
C PRO A 77 -11.55 28.14 -10.76
N VAL A 78 -11.37 27.26 -9.76
CA VAL A 78 -10.05 26.72 -9.42
C VAL A 78 -9.51 25.85 -10.56
N LEU A 79 -10.36 25.04 -11.18
CA LEU A 79 -9.97 24.24 -12.36
C LEU A 79 -9.59 25.14 -13.53
N THR A 80 -10.40 26.15 -13.82
CA THR A 80 -10.14 27.12 -14.91
C THR A 80 -8.82 27.85 -14.71
N GLU A 81 -8.53 28.30 -13.49
CA GLU A 81 -7.25 28.92 -13.15
C GLU A 81 -6.07 27.98 -13.39
N LEU A 82 -6.18 26.73 -12.90
CA LEU A 82 -5.14 25.71 -13.09
C LEU A 82 -4.89 25.44 -14.57
N GLU A 83 -5.94 25.36 -15.40
CA GLU A 83 -5.82 25.19 -16.85
C GLU A 83 -5.08 26.34 -17.51
N GLN A 84 -5.37 27.58 -17.08
CA GLN A 84 -4.66 28.77 -17.59
C GLN A 84 -3.19 28.74 -17.20
N GLN A 85 -2.87 28.41 -15.94
CA GLN A 85 -1.49 28.29 -15.46
C GLN A 85 -0.69 27.25 -16.25
N VAL A 86 -1.27 26.08 -16.50
CA VAL A 86 -0.61 25.02 -17.30
C VAL A 86 -0.43 25.45 -18.74
N LYS A 87 -1.43 26.11 -19.35
CA LYS A 87 -1.35 26.61 -20.72
C LYS A 87 -0.27 27.70 -20.91
N GLN A 88 -0.10 28.57 -19.92
CA GLN A 88 0.92 29.63 -19.93
C GLN A 88 2.32 29.08 -19.63
N GLY A 89 2.40 27.93 -18.98
CA GLY A 89 3.65 27.38 -18.45
C GLY A 89 4.12 28.07 -17.16
N PHE A 90 5.12 27.49 -16.53
CA PHE A 90 5.60 27.95 -15.22
C PHE A 90 6.92 28.73 -15.29
N GLY A 91 7.48 28.93 -16.48
CA GLY A 91 8.80 29.54 -16.63
C GLY A 91 9.94 28.64 -16.13
N ASP A 92 11.14 29.22 -15.97
CA ASP A 92 12.29 28.48 -15.50
C ASP A 92 12.29 28.40 -13.96
N ILE A 93 11.86 27.27 -13.44
CA ILE A 93 11.83 27.00 -11.99
C ILE A 93 13.24 26.98 -11.39
N HIS A 94 14.27 26.65 -12.18
CA HIS A 94 15.66 26.64 -11.70
C HIS A 94 16.22 28.06 -11.48
N SER A 95 15.61 29.08 -12.10
CA SER A 95 16.01 30.48 -11.87
C SER A 95 15.93 30.86 -10.38
N GLY A 96 15.05 30.20 -9.62
CA GLY A 96 14.76 30.58 -8.23
C GLY A 96 13.96 31.89 -8.12
N ASP A 97 13.42 32.41 -9.22
CA ASP A 97 12.55 33.57 -9.21
C ASP A 97 11.31 33.31 -8.36
N GLU A 98 11.06 34.19 -7.40
CA GLU A 98 9.98 33.98 -6.41
C GLU A 98 8.60 34.01 -7.05
N ALA A 99 8.36 34.79 -8.10
CA ALA A 99 7.09 34.83 -8.80
C ALA A 99 6.84 33.52 -9.56
N VAL A 100 7.88 32.97 -10.19
CA VAL A 100 7.84 31.65 -10.85
C VAL A 100 7.53 30.54 -9.85
N LEU A 101 8.24 30.53 -8.73
CA LEU A 101 8.04 29.53 -7.69
C LEU A 101 6.64 29.62 -7.06
N ALA A 102 6.17 30.84 -6.75
CA ALA A 102 4.84 31.06 -6.19
C ALA A 102 3.72 30.65 -7.17
N ASN A 103 3.87 30.90 -8.47
CA ASN A 103 2.90 30.45 -9.48
C ASN A 103 2.85 28.90 -9.55
N ALA A 104 3.99 28.24 -9.52
CA ALA A 104 4.08 26.80 -9.49
C ALA A 104 3.43 26.21 -8.23
N GLU A 105 3.70 26.79 -7.05
CA GLU A 105 3.08 26.40 -5.78
C GLU A 105 1.56 26.56 -5.82
N LYS A 106 1.08 27.67 -6.40
CA LYS A 106 -0.37 27.90 -6.55
C LYS A 106 -1.01 26.83 -7.44
N ALA A 107 -0.38 26.47 -8.55
CA ALA A 107 -0.91 25.42 -9.43
C ALA A 107 -0.98 24.05 -8.72
N ILE A 108 0.05 23.70 -7.95
CA ILE A 108 0.04 22.48 -7.14
C ILE A 108 -1.05 22.53 -6.06
N ALA A 109 -1.24 23.69 -5.42
CA ALA A 109 -2.30 23.89 -4.43
C ALA A 109 -3.70 23.77 -5.08
N ASN A 110 -3.90 24.35 -6.28
CA ASN A 110 -5.14 24.24 -7.03
C ASN A 110 -5.44 22.77 -7.42
N LYS A 111 -4.45 22.04 -7.96
CA LYS A 111 -4.56 20.59 -8.21
C LYS A 111 -5.01 19.84 -6.98
N ARG A 112 -4.37 20.09 -5.84
CA ARG A 112 -4.71 19.44 -4.57
C ARG A 112 -6.11 19.80 -4.09
N ALA A 113 -6.48 21.07 -4.16
CA ALA A 113 -7.81 21.54 -3.76
C ALA A 113 -8.90 20.83 -4.55
N ILE A 114 -8.72 20.66 -5.88
CA ILE A 114 -9.67 19.95 -6.72
C ILE A 114 -9.74 18.47 -6.34
N LEU A 115 -8.61 17.77 -6.32
CA LEU A 115 -8.61 16.33 -6.08
C LEU A 115 -9.07 15.94 -4.68
N LEU A 116 -8.76 16.78 -3.66
CA LEU A 116 -9.21 16.57 -2.29
C LEU A 116 -10.65 17.04 -2.05
N ALA A 117 -11.29 17.68 -3.04
CA ALA A 117 -12.70 18.06 -2.96
C ALA A 117 -13.66 16.88 -3.09
N ASN A 118 -13.16 15.68 -3.37
CA ASN A 118 -13.98 14.49 -3.53
C ASN A 118 -14.84 14.26 -2.27
N PRO A 119 -16.17 14.29 -2.36
CA PRO A 119 -17.06 14.09 -1.20
C PRO A 119 -16.85 12.76 -0.50
N LEU A 120 -16.37 11.74 -1.21
CA LEU A 120 -16.05 10.43 -0.64
C LEU A 120 -14.91 10.47 0.40
N LEU A 121 -14.14 11.57 0.43
CA LEU A 121 -13.09 11.79 1.44
C LEU A 121 -13.62 12.51 2.70
N ASP A 122 -14.92 12.88 2.74
CA ASP A 122 -15.48 13.57 3.88
C ASP A 122 -15.72 12.63 5.06
N GLY A 123 -15.08 12.94 6.16
CA GLY A 123 -15.15 12.16 7.39
C GLY A 123 -14.36 10.87 7.37
N ASP A 124 -13.61 10.61 6.30
CA ASP A 124 -12.79 9.41 6.18
C ASP A 124 -11.49 9.54 6.94
N LYS A 125 -11.09 8.42 7.50
CA LYS A 125 -9.81 8.21 8.12
C LYS A 125 -9.05 7.17 7.32
N VAL A 126 -7.75 7.35 7.19
CA VAL A 126 -6.86 6.40 6.53
C VAL A 126 -5.97 5.74 7.55
N LEU A 127 -5.99 4.42 7.57
CA LEU A 127 -5.05 3.63 8.36
C LEU A 127 -3.86 3.26 7.50
N THR A 128 -2.65 3.48 8.01
CA THR A 128 -1.41 3.18 7.27
C THR A 128 -0.27 2.81 8.20
N VAL A 129 0.75 2.17 7.64
CA VAL A 129 2.02 1.94 8.33
C VAL A 129 2.94 3.11 8.04
N ARG A 130 3.49 3.71 9.08
CA ARG A 130 4.50 4.75 8.99
C ARG A 130 5.85 4.17 9.36
N TYR A 131 6.81 4.31 8.46
CA TYR A 131 8.21 3.96 8.72
C TYR A 131 9.02 5.23 8.95
N LYS A 132 9.80 5.26 10.02
CA LYS A 132 10.83 6.27 10.20
C LYS A 132 12.14 5.72 9.69
N LEU A 133 12.71 6.45 8.77
CA LEU A 133 14.02 6.18 8.24
C LEU A 133 15.03 6.74 9.26
N GLY A 134 15.75 5.85 9.96
CA GLY A 134 16.87 6.26 10.82
C GLY A 134 18.03 6.84 10.00
N ASN A 135 19.18 7.08 10.65
CA ASN A 135 20.42 7.57 10.02
C ASN A 135 21.06 6.54 9.06
N ARG A 136 20.28 5.93 8.19
CA ARG A 136 20.77 4.94 7.25
C ARG A 136 21.07 5.56 5.90
N ASP A 137 22.05 5.01 5.21
CA ASP A 137 22.32 5.32 3.81
C ASP A 137 21.05 5.05 3.00
N ARG A 138 20.53 6.07 2.31
CA ARG A 138 19.35 5.96 1.44
C ARG A 138 19.47 4.86 0.40
N ARG A 139 20.69 4.54 -0.04
CA ARG A 139 20.93 3.46 -0.99
C ARG A 139 20.72 2.08 -0.39
N ALA A 140 21.06 1.92 0.88
CA ALA A 140 20.83 0.67 1.62
C ALA A 140 19.36 0.46 1.99
N MET A 141 18.53 1.51 1.88
CA MET A 141 17.13 1.51 2.30
C MET A 141 16.14 1.38 1.15
N ALA A 142 16.56 1.67 -0.08
CA ALA A 142 15.69 1.54 -1.24
C ALA A 142 15.07 0.13 -1.36
N PRO A 143 15.75 -0.96 -1.04
CA PRO A 143 15.17 -2.29 -1.00
C PRO A 143 14.14 -2.49 0.13
N ASP A 144 14.27 -1.75 1.22
CA ASP A 144 13.40 -1.88 2.40
C ASP A 144 12.13 -1.01 2.29
N LEU A 145 12.15 -0.03 1.40
CA LEU A 145 11.05 0.89 1.16
C LEU A 145 10.08 0.32 0.13
N GLY A 146 9.17 -0.39 0.53
CA GLY A 146 8.17 -0.94 -0.35
C GLY A 146 7.89 -2.38 -0.05
N THR A 147 8.25 -2.79 1.15
CA THR A 147 7.90 -4.07 1.74
C THR A 147 8.49 -5.30 1.06
N GLN A 148 8.82 -5.23 -0.22
CA GLN A 148 9.35 -6.37 -0.95
C GLN A 148 10.36 -5.89 -1.95
N SER A 149 11.61 -6.02 -1.62
CA SER A 149 12.73 -5.56 -2.43
C SER A 149 12.97 -6.41 -3.66
N ASN A 150 12.51 -7.65 -3.64
CA ASN A 150 12.78 -8.63 -4.67
C ASN A 150 11.49 -9.24 -5.20
N ASN A 151 11.51 -9.70 -6.41
CA ASN A 151 10.34 -10.26 -7.07
C ASN A 151 9.99 -11.70 -6.69
N TRP A 152 10.93 -12.43 -6.14
CA TRP A 152 10.67 -13.71 -5.48
C TRP A 152 10.36 -13.52 -4.01
N SER A 153 10.54 -12.31 -3.51
CA SER A 153 10.36 -12.04 -2.12
C SER A 153 8.90 -11.88 -1.78
N ASN A 154 8.55 -12.51 -0.74
CA ASN A 154 7.41 -12.29 0.11
C ASN A 154 7.93 -11.65 1.40
N GLN A 155 7.13 -11.57 2.43
CA GLN A 155 7.56 -11.04 3.72
C GLN A 155 8.72 -11.82 4.34
N GLU A 156 8.91 -13.08 3.95
CA GLU A 156 10.00 -13.92 4.43
C GLU A 156 11.38 -13.31 4.14
N SER A 157 11.57 -12.75 2.96
CA SER A 157 12.84 -12.12 2.59
C SER A 157 12.90 -10.63 2.94
N ALA A 158 11.84 -10.07 3.50
CA ALA A 158 11.84 -8.70 3.96
C ALA A 158 12.70 -8.54 5.22
N ARG A 159 13.26 -7.36 5.37
CA ARG A 159 14.09 -7.06 6.54
C ARG A 159 13.26 -7.08 7.82
N ARG A 160 13.70 -7.85 8.80
CA ARG A 160 12.93 -8.15 10.02
C ARG A 160 13.20 -7.21 11.18
N LYS A 161 14.30 -6.46 11.18
CA LYS A 161 14.74 -5.59 12.28
C LYS A 161 15.23 -4.23 11.80
N GLY A 162 15.23 -3.30 12.72
CA GLY A 162 15.83 -1.98 12.51
C GLY A 162 14.90 -0.97 11.87
N PHE A 163 13.60 -1.21 11.89
CA PHE A 163 12.59 -0.23 11.54
C PHE A 163 12.06 0.46 12.80
N ASP A 164 11.82 1.77 12.71
CA ASP A 164 10.95 2.49 13.64
C ASP A 164 9.59 2.63 12.95
N ALA A 165 8.82 1.54 12.96
CA ALA A 165 7.51 1.47 12.34
C ALA A 165 6.40 1.63 13.36
N ASP A 166 5.30 2.25 12.95
CA ASP A 166 4.05 2.30 13.71
C ASP A 166 2.84 2.26 12.77
N ILE A 167 1.69 1.84 13.30
CA ILE A 167 0.40 1.97 12.63
C ILE A 167 -0.21 3.29 13.04
N VAL A 168 -0.56 4.12 12.07
CA VAL A 168 -1.13 5.44 12.30
C VAL A 168 -2.46 5.60 11.57
N GLU A 169 -3.35 6.35 12.20
CA GLU A 169 -4.57 6.88 11.60
C GLU A 169 -4.31 8.31 11.14
N LEU A 170 -4.60 8.58 9.89
CA LEU A 170 -4.61 9.91 9.30
C LEU A 170 -6.06 10.40 9.23
N SER A 171 -6.31 11.59 9.71
CA SER A 171 -7.63 12.25 9.63
C SER A 171 -7.49 13.66 9.13
N ASN A 172 -8.62 14.32 8.80
CA ASN A 172 -8.64 15.68 8.28
C ASN A 172 -7.79 15.85 6.99
N LEU A 173 -7.93 14.90 6.06
CA LEU A 173 -7.09 14.78 4.86
C LEU A 173 -7.09 16.01 3.95
N ARG A 174 -8.14 16.85 4.01
CA ARG A 174 -8.31 18.04 3.14
C ARG A 174 -7.60 19.27 3.64
N LYS A 175 -7.26 19.32 4.92
CA LYS A 175 -6.68 20.49 5.59
C LYS A 175 -5.36 20.13 6.26
N ASP A 176 -5.30 20.33 7.54
CA ASP A 176 -4.17 19.96 8.36
C ASP A 176 -4.30 18.51 8.80
N VAL A 177 -3.63 17.62 8.10
CA VAL A 177 -3.68 16.19 8.40
C VAL A 177 -3.26 15.93 9.82
N GLN A 178 -4.16 15.32 10.59
CA GLN A 178 -3.87 14.88 11.95
C GLN A 178 -3.37 13.43 11.90
N ILE A 179 -2.35 13.14 12.67
CA ILE A 179 -1.74 11.81 12.76
C ILE A 179 -1.88 11.31 14.18
N ARG A 180 -2.60 10.21 14.33
CA ARG A 180 -2.75 9.51 15.61
C ARG A 180 -2.07 8.14 15.51
N THR A 181 -1.15 7.85 16.41
CA THR A 181 -0.59 6.50 16.52
C THR A 181 -1.65 5.57 17.11
N VAL A 182 -1.96 4.51 16.38
CA VAL A 182 -2.87 3.42 16.79
C VAL A 182 -2.09 2.35 17.52
N TYR A 183 -0.94 1.96 16.96
CA TYR A 183 -0.10 0.93 17.54
C TYR A 183 1.38 1.21 17.22
N LYS A 184 2.21 0.95 18.22
CA LYS A 184 3.67 0.96 18.07
C LYS A 184 4.26 -0.27 18.76
N PRO A 185 5.06 -1.09 18.06
CA PRO A 185 5.77 -2.20 18.69
C PRO A 185 6.71 -1.71 19.79
N ALA A 186 6.85 -2.50 20.84
CA ALA A 186 7.82 -2.23 21.91
C ALA A 186 9.28 -2.29 21.43
N ASN A 187 9.53 -3.07 20.37
CA ASN A 187 10.84 -3.27 19.76
C ASN A 187 10.87 -2.67 18.34
N THR A 188 12.06 -2.61 17.73
CA THR A 188 12.25 -2.19 16.33
C THR A 188 11.78 -3.28 15.33
N SER A 189 10.57 -3.78 15.52
CA SER A 189 9.96 -4.78 14.66
C SER A 189 9.50 -4.19 13.34
N SER A 190 9.56 -4.99 12.29
CA SER A 190 8.93 -4.65 11.02
C SER A 190 7.42 -4.88 11.10
N ILE A 191 6.65 -4.01 10.44
CA ILE A 191 5.19 -4.13 10.27
C ILE A 191 4.88 -4.13 8.79
N ALA A 192 3.98 -5.01 8.34
CA ALA A 192 3.54 -5.08 6.95
C ALA A 192 2.08 -5.56 6.84
N ASP A 193 1.57 -5.63 5.62
CA ASP A 193 0.30 -6.28 5.25
C ASP A 193 -0.90 -5.84 6.09
N LEU A 194 -1.01 -4.53 6.29
CA LEU A 194 -2.08 -3.96 7.10
C LEU A 194 -3.43 -4.08 6.40
N LYS A 195 -4.39 -4.75 7.04
CA LYS A 195 -5.76 -4.94 6.52
C LYS A 195 -6.81 -4.59 7.56
N LEU A 196 -7.73 -3.73 7.18
CA LEU A 196 -8.85 -3.33 8.03
C LEU A 196 -9.88 -4.47 8.07
N HIS A 197 -10.42 -4.75 9.26
CA HIS A 197 -11.57 -5.63 9.40
C HIS A 197 -12.86 -4.93 8.97
N TRP A 198 -13.87 -5.69 8.53
CA TRP A 198 -15.14 -5.13 8.02
C TRP A 198 -15.95 -4.34 9.04
N ASP A 199 -15.74 -4.55 10.35
CA ASP A 199 -16.39 -3.74 11.39
C ASP A 199 -15.83 -2.32 11.48
N GLY A 200 -14.64 -2.08 10.90
CA GLY A 200 -13.96 -0.79 10.98
C GLY A 200 -13.41 -0.45 12.37
N GLU A 201 -13.32 -1.42 13.28
CA GLU A 201 -12.89 -1.21 14.67
C GLU A 201 -11.53 -1.83 14.98
N ARG A 202 -11.05 -2.70 14.11
CA ARG A 202 -9.77 -3.42 14.27
C ARG A 202 -9.09 -3.66 12.94
N ALA A 203 -7.79 -3.90 13.00
CA ALA A 203 -6.96 -4.20 11.84
C ALA A 203 -5.99 -5.35 12.11
N MET A 204 -5.79 -6.16 11.09
CA MET A 204 -4.80 -7.21 11.02
C MET A 204 -3.53 -6.68 10.37
N PHE A 205 -2.38 -7.17 10.80
CA PHE A 205 -1.09 -6.86 10.19
C PHE A 205 -0.06 -7.95 10.48
N THR A 206 0.97 -8.00 9.66
CA THR A 206 2.13 -8.86 9.86
C THR A 206 3.18 -8.11 10.68
N GLN A 207 3.76 -8.78 11.68
CA GLN A 207 4.84 -8.22 12.51
C GLN A 207 5.89 -9.28 12.84
N THR A 208 7.15 -8.87 12.96
CA THR A 208 8.20 -9.73 13.50
C THR A 208 8.11 -9.83 15.02
N MET A 209 8.21 -11.05 15.51
CA MET A 209 8.26 -11.37 16.95
C MET A 209 9.68 -11.17 17.51
N PRO A 210 9.86 -11.23 18.83
CA PRO A 210 11.18 -11.12 19.48
C PRO A 210 12.20 -12.17 19.02
N ASP A 211 11.73 -13.37 18.67
CA ASP A 211 12.52 -14.46 18.09
C ASP A 211 12.84 -14.27 16.59
N ASN A 212 12.45 -13.13 16.03
CA ASN A 212 12.69 -12.74 14.67
C ASN A 212 11.82 -13.46 13.62
N ARG A 213 10.79 -14.19 13.99
CA ARG A 213 9.84 -14.82 13.10
C ARG A 213 8.66 -13.89 12.80
N TRP A 214 8.09 -14.02 11.62
CA TRP A 214 6.85 -13.35 11.24
C TRP A 214 5.64 -14.00 11.90
N ASN A 215 4.70 -13.20 12.38
CA ASN A 215 3.37 -13.64 12.74
C ASN A 215 2.33 -12.57 12.47
N ILE A 216 1.06 -12.95 12.49
CA ILE A 216 -0.08 -12.08 12.26
C ILE A 216 -0.63 -11.61 13.59
N PHE A 217 -0.85 -10.32 13.66
CA PHE A 217 -1.38 -9.62 14.81
C PHE A 217 -2.66 -8.88 14.47
N GLU A 218 -3.45 -8.58 15.47
CA GLU A 218 -4.64 -7.74 15.39
C GLU A 218 -4.56 -6.65 16.44
N VAL A 219 -4.91 -5.43 16.06
CA VAL A 219 -5.01 -4.30 16.97
C VAL A 219 -6.38 -3.65 16.87
N LYS A 220 -6.94 -3.20 18.00
CA LYS A 220 -8.12 -2.34 18.03
C LYS A 220 -7.75 -0.91 17.64
N LEU A 221 -8.57 -0.27 16.81
CA LEU A 221 -8.29 1.08 16.30
C LEU A 221 -8.45 2.19 17.35
N ASP A 222 -9.08 1.91 18.47
CA ASP A 222 -9.13 2.83 19.62
C ASP A 222 -7.79 2.95 20.37
N GLY A 223 -6.78 2.16 19.99
CA GLY A 223 -5.48 2.08 20.66
C GLY A 223 -5.44 1.03 21.77
N GLY A 224 -6.43 0.14 21.79
CA GLY A 224 -6.50 -0.96 22.74
C GLY A 224 -5.58 -2.13 22.44
N ASP A 225 -5.97 -3.29 22.92
CA ASP A 225 -5.16 -4.53 22.90
C ASP A 225 -4.65 -4.91 21.51
N CYS A 226 -3.36 -5.22 21.45
CA CYS A 226 -2.74 -5.91 20.34
C CYS A 226 -2.53 -7.38 20.70
N LYS A 227 -3.02 -8.29 19.88
CA LYS A 227 -2.91 -9.73 20.10
C LYS A 227 -2.36 -10.47 18.88
N LYS A 228 -1.59 -11.51 19.14
CA LYS A 228 -1.20 -12.49 18.12
C LYS A 228 -2.43 -13.31 17.71
N LEU A 229 -2.68 -13.44 16.42
CA LEU A 229 -3.86 -14.14 15.89
C LEU A 229 -3.60 -15.61 15.62
N ILE A 230 -2.43 -15.97 15.11
CA ILE A 230 -2.11 -17.37 14.80
C ILE A 230 -1.25 -17.93 15.94
N ASP A 231 -1.82 -18.84 16.67
CA ASP A 231 -1.14 -19.58 17.74
C ASP A 231 -0.85 -20.99 17.26
N ASN A 232 0.40 -21.22 16.86
CA ASN A 232 0.88 -22.51 16.39
C ASN A 232 2.15 -22.91 17.16
N PRO A 233 2.25 -24.16 17.62
CA PRO A 233 3.38 -24.62 18.44
C PRO A 233 4.66 -24.88 17.63
N GLU A 234 4.55 -25.05 16.31
CA GLU A 234 5.71 -25.38 15.48
C GLU A 234 6.71 -24.21 15.43
N PRO A 235 7.95 -24.44 15.92
CA PRO A 235 8.91 -23.34 16.08
C PRO A 235 9.44 -22.77 14.76
N ASP A 236 9.36 -23.55 13.68
CA ASP A 236 9.92 -23.20 12.37
C ASP A 236 8.88 -22.58 11.42
N LEU A 237 7.61 -22.49 11.83
CA LEU A 237 6.57 -21.90 11.03
C LEU A 237 6.46 -20.40 11.25
N GLU A 238 6.35 -19.70 10.15
CA GLU A 238 6.08 -18.27 10.07
C GLU A 238 4.74 -18.01 9.37
N PHE A 239 4.10 -16.89 9.73
CA PHE A 239 2.82 -16.49 9.18
C PHE A 239 2.86 -15.01 8.84
N TYR A 240 2.42 -14.67 7.63
CA TYR A 240 2.43 -13.29 7.12
C TYR A 240 1.34 -13.11 6.07
N ASP A 241 1.08 -11.88 5.67
CA ASP A 241 0.13 -11.51 4.63
C ASP A 241 -1.25 -12.16 4.82
N GLY A 242 -1.86 -11.88 5.97
CA GLY A 242 -3.14 -12.45 6.37
C GLY A 242 -4.34 -11.76 5.76
N THR A 243 -5.46 -12.47 5.68
CA THR A 243 -6.77 -11.89 5.40
C THR A 243 -7.85 -12.55 6.27
N TYR A 244 -8.83 -11.74 6.70
CA TYR A 244 -10.00 -12.26 7.42
C TYR A 244 -10.95 -12.99 6.47
N LEU A 245 -11.56 -14.06 6.95
CA LEU A 245 -12.75 -14.63 6.32
C LEU A 245 -14.02 -14.19 7.07
N PRO A 246 -15.17 -14.08 6.38
CA PRO A 246 -16.41 -13.64 7.01
C PRO A 246 -16.88 -14.49 8.19
N ASP A 247 -16.45 -15.75 8.24
CA ASP A 247 -16.77 -16.70 9.31
C ASP A 247 -15.78 -16.68 10.50
N GLY A 248 -14.84 -15.75 10.50
CA GLY A 248 -13.84 -15.57 11.56
C GLY A 248 -12.59 -16.44 11.43
N ARG A 249 -12.49 -17.26 10.38
CA ARG A 249 -11.23 -17.92 10.03
C ARG A 249 -10.26 -16.94 9.37
N ILE A 250 -9.02 -17.35 9.25
CA ILE A 250 -7.94 -16.52 8.68
C ILE A 250 -7.24 -17.31 7.58
N ILE A 251 -7.05 -16.69 6.43
CA ILE A 251 -6.08 -17.19 5.45
C ILE A 251 -4.82 -16.36 5.59
N ALA A 252 -3.67 -17.02 5.56
CA ALA A 252 -2.37 -16.39 5.65
C ALA A 252 -1.36 -17.11 4.75
N ASN A 253 -0.25 -16.47 4.47
CA ASN A 253 0.92 -17.13 3.92
C ASN A 253 1.77 -17.73 5.03
N SER A 254 2.46 -18.83 4.71
CA SER A 254 3.36 -19.53 5.60
C SER A 254 4.44 -20.26 4.80
N ASN A 255 5.59 -20.47 5.41
CA ASN A 255 6.67 -21.34 4.93
C ASN A 255 6.38 -22.83 5.16
N ILE A 256 5.13 -23.21 5.41
CA ILE A 256 4.70 -24.58 5.79
C ILE A 256 5.12 -25.68 4.79
N GLY A 257 5.46 -25.28 3.55
CA GLY A 257 5.98 -26.22 2.55
C GLY A 257 7.40 -26.68 2.82
N TYR A 258 8.16 -25.93 3.64
CA TYR A 258 9.61 -26.14 3.87
C TYR A 258 10.41 -26.21 2.56
N GLN A 259 9.99 -25.45 1.57
CA GLN A 259 10.59 -25.38 0.25
C GLN A 259 11.31 -24.04 0.08
N GLY A 260 12.46 -24.07 -0.56
CA GLY A 260 13.19 -22.86 -0.94
C GLY A 260 12.88 -22.45 -2.37
N VAL A 261 12.87 -21.15 -2.62
CA VAL A 261 12.68 -20.57 -3.96
C VAL A 261 13.84 -20.93 -4.88
N PRO A 262 13.61 -21.63 -5.99
CA PRO A 262 14.70 -22.08 -6.88
C PRO A 262 15.53 -20.95 -7.46
N CYS A 263 14.89 -19.82 -7.76
CA CYS A 263 15.55 -18.63 -8.35
C CYS A 263 16.71 -18.05 -7.50
N VAL A 264 16.68 -18.30 -6.20
CA VAL A 264 17.72 -17.84 -5.24
C VAL A 264 18.41 -19.00 -4.54
N ASN A 265 18.52 -20.14 -5.22
CA ASN A 265 19.19 -21.34 -4.71
C ASN A 265 18.63 -21.84 -3.36
N GLY A 266 17.34 -21.63 -3.13
CA GLY A 266 16.66 -22.04 -1.91
C GLY A 266 16.89 -21.15 -0.69
N SER A 267 17.51 -19.99 -0.84
CA SER A 267 17.80 -19.10 0.29
C SER A 267 16.56 -18.45 0.91
N ASP A 268 15.53 -18.23 0.10
CA ASP A 268 14.26 -17.69 0.56
C ASP A 268 13.17 -18.77 0.56
N PRO A 269 12.34 -18.88 1.59
CA PRO A 269 11.28 -19.89 1.63
C PRO A 269 10.12 -19.55 0.70
N VAL A 270 9.48 -20.60 0.18
CA VAL A 270 8.26 -20.50 -0.63
C VAL A 270 7.07 -20.23 0.29
N GLY A 271 6.31 -19.16 -0.03
CA GLY A 271 5.05 -18.83 0.65
C GLY A 271 3.89 -19.63 0.12
N ASN A 272 3.32 -20.50 0.96
CA ASN A 272 2.07 -21.20 0.68
C ASN A 272 0.94 -20.71 1.57
N MET A 273 -0.28 -20.70 1.03
CA MET A 273 -1.43 -20.26 1.81
C MET A 273 -1.89 -21.37 2.76
N VAL A 274 -2.26 -20.92 3.95
CA VAL A 274 -2.85 -21.74 5.00
C VAL A 274 -4.17 -21.16 5.45
N LEU A 275 -5.07 -22.03 5.89
CA LEU A 275 -6.30 -21.69 6.60
C LEU A 275 -6.12 -21.96 8.08
N TYR A 276 -6.30 -20.95 8.88
CA TYR A 276 -6.27 -21.07 10.34
C TYR A 276 -7.68 -20.87 10.92
N THR A 277 -8.07 -21.79 11.80
CA THR A 277 -9.34 -21.76 12.53
C THR A 277 -9.06 -21.44 13.99
N PRO A 278 -9.31 -20.19 14.46
CA PRO A 278 -8.94 -19.77 15.81
C PRO A 278 -9.60 -20.58 16.92
N GLN A 279 -10.83 -21.08 16.72
CA GLN A 279 -11.64 -21.75 17.74
C GLN A 279 -11.01 -23.06 18.24
N ASN A 280 -10.35 -23.77 17.35
CA ASN A 280 -9.72 -25.07 17.67
C ASN A 280 -8.23 -25.10 17.31
N LYS A 281 -7.65 -23.96 16.94
CA LYS A 281 -6.24 -23.78 16.52
C LYS A 281 -5.84 -24.69 15.34
N ASN A 282 -6.79 -25.10 14.52
CA ASN A 282 -6.51 -25.96 13.36
C ASN A 282 -5.86 -25.15 12.26
N LEU A 283 -4.75 -25.68 11.74
CA LEU A 283 -4.00 -25.13 10.63
C LEU A 283 -4.05 -26.13 9.46
N ARG A 284 -4.48 -25.65 8.29
CA ARG A 284 -4.55 -26.48 7.06
C ARG A 284 -3.90 -25.75 5.90
N ARG A 285 -2.96 -26.41 5.23
CA ARG A 285 -2.37 -25.90 3.99
C ARG A 285 -3.40 -25.89 2.85
N LEU A 286 -3.47 -24.82 2.09
CA LEU A 286 -4.42 -24.63 0.97
C LEU A 286 -3.74 -24.72 -0.38
N THR A 287 -2.51 -24.21 -0.53
CA THR A 287 -1.76 -24.21 -1.79
C THR A 287 -0.51 -25.08 -1.65
N PHE A 288 -0.15 -25.75 -2.75
CA PHE A 288 0.92 -26.74 -2.81
C PHE A 288 1.90 -26.46 -3.94
N ASP A 289 1.91 -25.20 -4.38
CA ASP A 289 2.73 -24.76 -5.50
C ASP A 289 4.21 -24.79 -5.15
N GLN A 290 5.04 -24.99 -6.16
CA GLN A 290 6.49 -24.92 -6.04
C GLN A 290 6.96 -23.48 -5.80
N ASP A 291 6.20 -22.51 -6.33
CA ASP A 291 6.49 -21.09 -6.22
C ASP A 291 5.50 -20.40 -5.26
N ALA A 292 5.83 -19.18 -4.90
CA ALA A 292 5.10 -18.48 -3.85
C ALA A 292 3.73 -17.94 -4.31
N ASN A 293 2.80 -17.93 -3.35
CA ASN A 293 1.51 -17.26 -3.46
C ASN A 293 1.50 -16.05 -2.52
N TRP A 294 0.83 -14.95 -2.93
CA TRP A 294 0.82 -13.69 -2.18
C TRP A 294 -0.54 -13.02 -2.20
N ASN A 295 -0.73 -12.08 -1.30
CA ASN A 295 -1.82 -11.11 -1.26
C ASN A 295 -3.21 -11.73 -1.33
N PRO A 296 -3.57 -12.63 -0.39
CA PRO A 296 -4.92 -13.14 -0.33
C PRO A 296 -5.90 -12.03 0.04
N VAL A 297 -6.98 -11.88 -0.75
CA VAL A 297 -8.05 -10.92 -0.50
C VAL A 297 -9.40 -11.56 -0.82
N ILE A 298 -10.44 -11.10 -0.12
CA ILE A 298 -11.81 -11.60 -0.34
C ILE A 298 -12.47 -10.80 -1.45
N MET A 299 -12.96 -11.51 -2.46
CA MET A 299 -13.74 -10.95 -3.56
C MET A 299 -15.19 -10.70 -3.14
N ASN A 300 -15.90 -9.86 -3.90
CA ASN A 300 -17.31 -9.55 -3.67
C ASN A 300 -18.23 -10.81 -3.69
N ASN A 301 -17.81 -11.87 -4.34
CA ASN A 301 -18.53 -13.16 -4.42
C ASN A 301 -18.10 -14.17 -3.32
N GLY A 302 -17.29 -13.74 -2.34
CA GLY A 302 -16.83 -14.58 -1.24
C GLY A 302 -15.67 -15.52 -1.59
N ARG A 303 -15.17 -15.54 -2.83
CA ARG A 303 -13.95 -16.28 -3.17
C ARG A 303 -12.71 -15.53 -2.70
N VAL A 304 -11.61 -16.23 -2.59
CA VAL A 304 -10.30 -15.69 -2.25
C VAL A 304 -9.51 -15.46 -3.53
N MET A 305 -9.15 -14.22 -3.80
CA MET A 305 -8.23 -13.86 -4.87
C MET A 305 -6.82 -13.77 -4.31
N TYR A 306 -5.83 -14.15 -5.09
CA TYR A 306 -4.43 -14.09 -4.72
C TYR A 306 -3.52 -14.01 -5.93
N THR A 307 -2.30 -13.56 -5.74
CA THR A 307 -1.26 -13.57 -6.77
C THR A 307 -0.45 -14.85 -6.65
N ARG A 308 -0.25 -15.55 -7.76
CA ARG A 308 0.60 -16.72 -7.86
C ARG A 308 1.77 -16.44 -8.78
N TRP A 309 2.97 -16.71 -8.30
CA TRP A 309 4.16 -16.71 -9.13
C TRP A 309 4.31 -18.07 -9.82
N GLU A 310 4.43 -18.06 -11.14
CA GLU A 310 4.70 -19.25 -11.95
C GLU A 310 6.11 -19.12 -12.50
N TYR A 311 7.00 -19.99 -12.05
CA TYR A 311 8.40 -19.96 -12.45
C TYR A 311 8.81 -21.18 -13.28
N THR A 312 8.09 -22.29 -13.18
CA THR A 312 8.50 -23.61 -13.63
C THR A 312 8.74 -23.67 -15.12
N ASP A 313 7.75 -23.66 -15.97
CA ASP A 313 7.92 -23.83 -17.43
C ASP A 313 7.72 -22.53 -18.22
N LEU A 314 7.59 -21.43 -17.52
CA LEU A 314 7.38 -20.12 -18.10
C LEU A 314 8.59 -19.25 -17.77
N THR A 315 8.93 -18.34 -18.66
CA THR A 315 9.99 -17.38 -18.34
C THR A 315 9.58 -16.62 -17.08
N HIS A 316 10.32 -16.75 -16.00
CA HIS A 316 10.11 -16.13 -14.70
C HIS A 316 9.83 -14.62 -14.76
N TYR A 317 10.03 -14.03 -15.90
CA TYR A 317 9.93 -12.60 -16.17
C TYR A 317 8.51 -12.05 -16.13
N TYR A 318 7.50 -12.88 -16.43
CA TYR A 318 6.18 -12.37 -16.77
C TYR A 318 5.04 -12.93 -15.92
N THR A 319 5.30 -13.84 -15.03
CA THR A 319 4.24 -14.71 -14.53
C THR A 319 3.93 -14.50 -13.06
N ARG A 320 3.32 -13.37 -12.77
CA ARG A 320 2.56 -13.17 -11.54
C ARG A 320 1.11 -13.01 -11.91
N ILE A 321 0.43 -14.14 -12.01
CA ILE A 321 -0.95 -14.21 -12.40
C ILE A 321 -1.89 -14.05 -11.22
N VAL A 322 -3.07 -13.54 -11.48
CA VAL A 322 -4.13 -13.46 -10.49
C VAL A 322 -4.93 -14.75 -10.50
N MET A 323 -4.95 -15.43 -9.37
CA MET A 323 -5.70 -16.66 -9.14
C MET A 323 -6.89 -16.40 -8.23
N ASN A 324 -7.81 -17.34 -8.19
CA ASN A 324 -8.84 -17.38 -7.16
C ASN A 324 -9.18 -18.82 -6.75
N MET A 325 -9.71 -18.96 -5.54
CA MET A 325 -10.12 -20.24 -4.96
C MET A 325 -11.34 -20.05 -4.05
N ASN A 326 -12.00 -21.13 -3.67
CA ASN A 326 -12.94 -21.10 -2.55
C ASN A 326 -12.17 -20.87 -1.22
N PRO A 327 -12.82 -20.36 -0.16
CA PRO A 327 -12.17 -20.14 1.13
C PRO A 327 -11.57 -21.41 1.77
N ASP A 328 -11.98 -22.57 1.32
CA ASP A 328 -11.44 -23.86 1.75
C ASP A 328 -10.27 -24.37 0.90
N GLY A 329 -9.81 -23.58 -0.09
CA GLY A 329 -8.72 -23.93 -0.98
C GLY A 329 -9.12 -24.76 -2.19
N THR A 330 -10.39 -25.12 -2.35
CA THR A 330 -10.89 -25.86 -3.52
C THR A 330 -11.11 -24.95 -4.74
N GLU A 331 -11.26 -25.54 -5.92
CA GLU A 331 -11.51 -24.85 -7.20
C GLU A 331 -10.51 -23.71 -7.48
N GLN A 332 -9.24 -23.97 -7.31
CA GLN A 332 -8.18 -23.03 -7.69
C GLN A 332 -8.16 -22.86 -9.21
N LYS A 333 -8.26 -21.62 -9.65
CA LYS A 333 -8.23 -21.28 -11.08
C LYS A 333 -7.70 -19.90 -11.33
N ALA A 334 -7.11 -19.70 -12.51
CA ALA A 334 -6.69 -18.39 -12.95
C ALA A 334 -7.90 -17.46 -13.10
N LEU A 335 -7.75 -16.23 -12.63
CA LEU A 335 -8.68 -15.13 -12.82
C LEU A 335 -8.21 -14.22 -13.94
N TYR A 336 -6.90 -13.91 -13.96
CA TYR A 336 -6.28 -13.06 -14.95
C TYR A 336 -4.81 -13.44 -15.15
N GLY A 337 -4.31 -13.33 -16.37
CA GLY A 337 -2.88 -13.40 -16.71
C GLY A 337 -2.42 -14.75 -17.27
N SER A 338 -3.20 -15.83 -17.16
CA SER A 338 -2.79 -17.15 -17.67
C SER A 338 -2.80 -17.26 -19.19
N GLY A 339 -3.58 -16.44 -19.87
CA GLY A 339 -3.70 -16.42 -21.33
C GLY A 339 -3.25 -15.11 -21.97
N SER A 340 -2.68 -14.19 -21.19
CA SER A 340 -2.22 -12.88 -21.67
C SER A 340 -0.71 -12.77 -21.59
N MET A 341 -0.12 -12.10 -22.57
CA MET A 341 1.32 -11.83 -22.57
C MET A 341 1.69 -10.52 -21.86
N PHE A 342 0.70 -9.62 -21.67
CA PHE A 342 0.92 -8.34 -21.03
C PHE A 342 -0.42 -7.63 -20.70
N PRO A 343 -0.56 -7.03 -19.50
CA PRO A 343 0.32 -7.16 -18.34
C PRO A 343 0.05 -8.46 -17.59
N ASN A 344 1.09 -9.15 -17.16
CA ASN A 344 0.98 -10.41 -16.41
C ASN A 344 1.96 -10.50 -15.23
N SER A 345 2.52 -9.38 -14.82
CA SER A 345 3.26 -9.22 -13.57
C SER A 345 2.51 -8.24 -12.68
N THR A 346 1.53 -8.77 -11.94
CA THR A 346 0.60 -8.01 -11.11
C THR A 346 0.90 -8.19 -9.62
N PHE A 347 0.71 -7.13 -8.85
CA PHE A 347 0.95 -7.10 -7.41
C PHE A 347 -0.20 -6.40 -6.69
N ASP A 348 -0.44 -6.79 -5.45
CA ASP A 348 -1.41 -6.16 -4.54
C ASP A 348 -2.78 -5.91 -5.18
N VAL A 349 -3.27 -6.90 -5.95
CA VAL A 349 -4.55 -6.78 -6.64
C VAL A 349 -5.70 -6.79 -5.63
N GLN A 350 -6.58 -5.80 -5.74
CA GLN A 350 -7.72 -5.62 -4.86
C GLN A 350 -9.01 -5.58 -5.67
N PRO A 351 -10.10 -6.23 -5.23
CA PRO A 351 -11.40 -6.07 -5.86
C PRO A 351 -11.97 -4.69 -5.56
N LEU A 352 -12.61 -4.08 -6.54
CA LEU A 352 -13.32 -2.82 -6.33
C LEU A 352 -14.69 -3.11 -5.70
N PRO A 353 -14.98 -2.54 -4.51
CA PRO A 353 -16.28 -2.70 -3.88
C PRO A 353 -17.43 -2.21 -4.78
N GLY A 354 -18.47 -3.00 -4.91
CA GLY A 354 -19.63 -2.68 -5.75
C GLY A 354 -19.45 -2.93 -7.25
N TYR A 355 -18.27 -3.33 -7.71
CA TYR A 355 -17.98 -3.65 -9.11
C TYR A 355 -17.59 -5.12 -9.22
N GLY A 356 -18.51 -5.95 -9.71
CA GLY A 356 -18.40 -7.42 -9.65
C GLY A 356 -17.18 -8.03 -10.33
N SER A 357 -16.60 -7.36 -11.34
CA SER A 357 -15.47 -7.86 -12.14
C SER A 357 -14.35 -6.85 -12.34
N ALA A 358 -14.36 -5.74 -11.59
CA ALA A 358 -13.32 -4.74 -11.66
C ALA A 358 -12.32 -4.90 -10.50
N PHE A 359 -11.05 -4.78 -10.83
CA PHE A 359 -9.93 -4.93 -9.91
C PHE A 359 -8.97 -3.76 -10.11
N VAL A 360 -8.28 -3.39 -9.06
CA VAL A 360 -7.14 -2.48 -9.11
C VAL A 360 -5.90 -3.19 -8.62
N GLY A 361 -4.78 -3.00 -9.29
CA GLY A 361 -3.54 -3.65 -8.91
C GLY A 361 -2.33 -2.87 -9.42
N ILE A 362 -1.16 -3.25 -8.96
CA ILE A 362 0.10 -2.67 -9.38
C ILE A 362 0.70 -3.56 -10.47
N ILE A 363 1.08 -2.96 -11.60
CA ILE A 363 1.86 -3.61 -12.64
C ILE A 363 3.29 -3.13 -12.49
N SER A 364 4.21 -4.06 -12.27
CA SER A 364 5.62 -3.75 -12.04
C SER A 364 6.54 -4.76 -12.73
N GLY A 365 7.83 -4.47 -12.70
CA GLY A 365 8.85 -5.34 -13.26
C GLY A 365 9.23 -6.49 -12.32
N HIS A 366 10.14 -7.34 -12.82
CA HIS A 366 10.61 -8.52 -12.11
C HIS A 366 11.80 -8.22 -11.20
N HIS A 367 12.93 -7.85 -11.75
CA HIS A 367 14.16 -7.59 -10.99
C HIS A 367 14.48 -6.11 -10.82
N GLY A 368 15.11 -5.77 -9.70
CA GLY A 368 15.76 -4.48 -9.49
C GLY A 368 14.85 -3.27 -9.43
N VAL A 369 13.55 -3.47 -9.31
CA VAL A 369 12.55 -2.41 -9.21
C VAL A 369 11.80 -2.51 -7.89
N ALA A 370 11.61 -1.37 -7.26
CA ALA A 370 10.66 -1.27 -6.17
C ALA A 370 9.27 -1.66 -6.69
N ARG A 371 8.46 -2.28 -5.84
CA ARG A 371 7.09 -2.66 -6.19
C ARG A 371 6.14 -1.47 -6.18
N SER A 372 6.59 -0.42 -6.81
CA SER A 372 5.82 0.72 -7.22
C SER A 372 5.77 0.69 -8.75
N GLY A 373 4.61 0.50 -9.31
CA GLY A 373 4.42 0.36 -10.74
C GLY A 373 3.31 1.27 -11.24
N ARG A 374 2.68 0.85 -12.31
CA ARG A 374 1.46 1.48 -12.84
C ARG A 374 0.24 0.81 -12.22
N LEU A 375 -0.77 1.63 -11.94
CA LEU A 375 -2.12 1.18 -11.64
C LEU A 375 -2.86 0.83 -12.91
#